data_11d57ac766ab78a94bbd57c732638642
#
_entry.id   11d57ac766ab78a94bbd57c732638642
#
_cell.length_a   1.000
_cell.length_b   1.000
_cell.length_c   1.000
_cell.angle_alpha   90.00
_cell.angle_beta   90.00
_cell.angle_gamma   90.00
#
_symmetry.space_group_name_H-M   'P 1'
#
loop_
_entity.id
_entity.type
_entity.pdbx_description
1 polymer ?
#
loop_
_entity_poly.entity_id
_entity_poly.type
_entity_poly.pdbx_seq_one_letter_code
_entity_poly.pdbx_strand_id
1 'polypeptide(L)'
;MRFISIVLFAVIGVGALLYTIAADGARVRDYNAALAAARADAEEGLPYPAVQDYTRALNIYNGDKAVILEYIEQTRLFDEGRWVKALRDFIERYPDDAWGYEQLGGYYLEKEGYARVLDVVRDARKAGAASETLDGFYTAVKYRYRSIAGGFTGASRFAGGYALVRKGGVYGLIDIEGDEFIEPKYDAISWPSNGIIAVTMNGESYYINALEYKIKAPSRPVDALGLWAGERALVEIDGKFGYTDRALQVPDTLEYEDATTFSAGIAAVKKGGKWALIDTALNPITEFIYDDIVKTDFGTCIAYGVVFAKQGGKYIMLDAAGNRIGNGSYDSVSPFASADQPTGVIEGGKPKLIFHDGRTYENEALDLSRVTQVKGFSIGIAPAFDGLKWGYINHLGEFVIEPQFDECLPFESFGVAAVRTGSSWQYIRLLEYIA
;
A
#
# COMPACT_ATOMS: atom_id res chain seq x y z
N MET A 1 56.86 39.56 -46.78
CA MET A 1 55.47 39.32 -46.42
C MET A 1 55.26 38.47 -45.12
N ARG A 2 56.11 37.53 -44.74
CA ARG A 2 55.93 36.71 -43.52
C ARG A 2 56.07 37.49 -42.19
N PHE A 3 56.88 38.51 -42.11
CA PHE A 3 57.06 39.32 -40.89
C PHE A 3 55.86 40.19 -40.55
N ILE A 4 55.15 40.75 -41.51
CA ILE A 4 53.95 41.58 -41.30
C ILE A 4 52.80 40.78 -40.81
N SER A 5 52.63 39.51 -41.28
CA SER A 5 51.59 38.60 -40.80
C SER A 5 51.77 38.22 -39.33
N ILE A 6 53.02 37.98 -38.88
CA ILE A 6 53.29 37.59 -37.48
C ILE A 6 52.99 38.72 -36.50
N VAL A 7 53.37 39.96 -36.89
CA VAL A 7 53.12 41.17 -36.09
C VAL A 7 51.62 41.46 -36.00
N LEU A 8 50.87 41.27 -37.10
CA LEU A 8 49.43 41.47 -37.13
C LEU A 8 48.69 40.43 -36.23
N PHE A 9 49.08 39.15 -36.28
CA PHE A 9 48.53 38.12 -35.39
C PHE A 9 48.88 38.36 -33.93
N ALA A 10 50.06 38.81 -33.58
CA ALA A 10 50.44 39.16 -32.21
C ALA A 10 49.63 40.35 -31.67
N VAL A 11 49.40 41.38 -32.49
CA VAL A 11 48.58 42.54 -32.08
C VAL A 11 47.10 42.16 -31.89
N ILE A 12 46.56 41.34 -32.76
CA ILE A 12 45.20 40.85 -32.62
C ILE A 12 45.07 39.96 -31.37
N GLY A 13 46.04 39.06 -31.12
CA GLY A 13 46.05 38.19 -29.93
C GLY A 13 46.14 38.97 -28.61
N VAL A 14 47.02 39.98 -28.55
CA VAL A 14 47.11 40.85 -27.37
C VAL A 14 45.89 41.76 -27.21
N GLY A 15 45.32 42.25 -28.30
CA GLY A 15 44.06 42.99 -28.27
C GLY A 15 42.87 42.17 -27.78
N ALA A 16 42.76 40.93 -28.24
CA ALA A 16 41.73 39.98 -27.78
C ALA A 16 41.92 39.64 -26.30
N LEU A 17 43.15 39.42 -25.82
CA LEU A 17 43.44 39.13 -24.41
C LEU A 17 43.12 40.35 -23.53
N LEU A 18 43.48 41.56 -23.91
CA LEU A 18 43.14 42.78 -23.19
C LEU A 18 41.64 43.05 -23.18
N TYR A 19 40.95 42.76 -24.28
CA TYR A 19 39.47 42.84 -24.34
C TYR A 19 38.79 41.86 -23.40
N THR A 20 39.23 40.58 -23.34
CA THR A 20 38.70 39.59 -22.43
C THR A 20 38.94 39.98 -20.97
N ILE A 21 40.15 40.43 -20.59
CA ILE A 21 40.47 40.90 -19.24
C ILE A 21 39.61 42.12 -18.86
N ALA A 22 39.45 43.08 -19.78
CA ALA A 22 38.62 44.27 -19.55
C ALA A 22 37.11 43.90 -19.42
N ALA A 23 36.64 43.00 -20.26
CA ALA A 23 35.26 42.49 -20.22
C ALA A 23 34.99 41.73 -18.93
N ASP A 24 35.92 40.87 -18.48
CA ASP A 24 35.80 40.15 -17.20
C ASP A 24 35.83 41.10 -16.01
N GLY A 25 36.66 42.12 -16.02
CA GLY A 25 36.69 43.17 -15.00
C GLY A 25 35.39 43.99 -14.95
N ALA A 26 34.75 44.26 -16.09
CA ALA A 26 33.43 44.91 -16.13
C ALA A 26 32.34 44.03 -15.54
N ARG A 27 32.31 42.75 -15.95
CA ARG A 27 31.34 41.77 -15.41
C ARG A 27 31.43 41.61 -13.88
N VAL A 28 32.66 41.57 -13.32
CA VAL A 28 32.87 41.51 -11.87
C VAL A 28 32.34 42.76 -11.17
N ARG A 29 32.57 43.95 -11.74
CA ARG A 29 32.04 45.21 -11.17
C ARG A 29 30.51 45.22 -11.20
N ASP A 30 29.91 44.84 -12.32
CA ASP A 30 28.45 44.81 -12.48
C ASP A 30 27.79 43.80 -11.55
N TYR A 31 28.40 42.62 -11.38
CA TYR A 31 27.97 41.61 -10.39
C TYR A 31 28.00 42.18 -8.96
N ASN A 32 29.13 42.75 -8.54
CA ASN A 32 29.27 43.28 -7.19
C ASN A 32 28.31 44.46 -6.94
N ALA A 33 28.09 45.32 -7.93
CA ALA A 33 27.14 46.44 -7.82
C ALA A 33 25.71 45.95 -7.67
N ALA A 34 25.27 44.93 -8.48
CA ALA A 34 23.96 44.34 -8.39
C ALA A 34 23.76 43.62 -7.03
N LEU A 35 24.79 42.89 -6.58
CA LEU A 35 24.73 42.20 -5.28
C LEU A 35 24.66 43.17 -4.09
N ALA A 36 25.42 44.28 -4.14
CA ALA A 36 25.37 45.31 -3.10
C ALA A 36 23.98 45.99 -3.04
N ALA A 37 23.39 46.31 -4.20
CA ALA A 37 22.05 46.86 -4.29
C ALA A 37 21.01 45.90 -3.72
N ALA A 38 21.07 44.60 -4.13
CA ALA A 38 20.18 43.56 -3.65
C ALA A 38 20.18 43.40 -2.11
N ARG A 39 21.39 43.44 -1.51
CA ARG A 39 21.54 43.34 -0.04
C ARG A 39 21.03 44.58 0.67
N ALA A 40 21.28 45.79 0.11
CA ALA A 40 20.76 47.03 0.66
C ALA A 40 19.21 47.04 0.67
N ASP A 41 18.58 46.68 -0.45
CA ASP A 41 17.11 46.55 -0.53
C ASP A 41 16.57 45.50 0.43
N ALA A 42 17.27 44.37 0.61
CA ALA A 42 16.89 43.34 1.56
C ALA A 42 16.98 43.84 3.02
N GLU A 43 18.02 44.58 3.36
CA GLU A 43 18.18 45.22 4.68
C GLU A 43 17.10 46.28 4.97
N GLU A 44 16.66 47.00 3.93
CA GLU A 44 15.55 47.96 4.02
C GLU A 44 14.14 47.28 4.08
N GLY A 45 14.08 45.95 3.96
CA GLY A 45 12.83 45.20 3.95
C GLY A 45 12.04 45.34 2.65
N LEU A 46 12.73 45.56 1.52
CA LEU A 46 12.17 45.70 0.18
C LEU A 46 12.39 44.41 -0.66
N PRO A 47 11.64 43.30 -0.46
CA PRO A 47 11.97 42.04 -1.09
C PRO A 47 11.82 42.04 -2.61
N TYR A 48 10.91 42.84 -3.19
CA TYR A 48 10.73 42.88 -4.64
C TYR A 48 11.91 43.52 -5.37
N PRO A 49 12.39 44.72 -5.02
CA PRO A 49 13.63 45.27 -5.56
C PRO A 49 14.85 44.37 -5.33
N ALA A 50 15.00 43.81 -4.10
CA ALA A 50 16.07 42.88 -3.77
C ALA A 50 16.13 41.70 -4.72
N VAL A 51 14.98 41.04 -4.98
CA VAL A 51 14.88 39.92 -5.92
C VAL A 51 15.25 40.30 -7.34
N GLN A 52 14.90 41.51 -7.80
CA GLN A 52 15.30 41.98 -9.13
C GLN A 52 16.82 42.13 -9.23
N ASP A 53 17.46 42.71 -8.21
CA ASP A 53 18.91 42.91 -8.20
C ASP A 53 19.69 41.61 -7.97
N TYR A 54 19.19 40.69 -7.12
CA TYR A 54 19.71 39.31 -7.03
C TYR A 54 19.61 38.61 -8.39
N THR A 55 18.48 38.72 -9.09
CA THR A 55 18.29 38.13 -10.42
C THR A 55 19.32 38.69 -11.41
N ARG A 56 19.61 40.01 -11.36
CA ARG A 56 20.65 40.65 -12.19
C ARG A 56 22.03 40.08 -11.87
N ALA A 57 22.38 39.97 -10.57
CA ALA A 57 23.65 39.41 -10.14
C ALA A 57 23.81 37.96 -10.60
N LEU A 58 22.80 37.12 -10.37
CA LEU A 58 22.81 35.70 -10.74
C LEU A 58 22.81 35.44 -12.25
N ASN A 59 22.28 36.36 -13.05
CA ASN A 59 22.43 36.33 -14.53
C ASN A 59 23.87 36.61 -14.99
N ILE A 60 24.64 37.37 -14.21
CA ILE A 60 26.05 37.61 -14.50
C ILE A 60 26.91 36.44 -14.02
N TYR A 61 26.68 35.99 -12.79
CA TYR A 61 27.38 34.88 -12.17
C TYR A 61 26.47 34.15 -11.19
N ASN A 62 26.21 32.90 -11.46
CA ASN A 62 25.29 32.06 -10.68
C ASN A 62 26.01 30.95 -9.87
N GLY A 63 27.33 31.00 -9.73
CA GLY A 63 28.16 30.01 -9.05
C GLY A 63 28.21 30.14 -7.52
N ASP A 64 27.77 31.27 -6.98
CA ASP A 64 27.81 31.50 -5.53
C ASP A 64 26.54 30.98 -4.84
N LYS A 65 26.69 29.85 -4.12
CA LYS A 65 25.60 29.23 -3.39
C LYS A 65 24.99 30.15 -2.34
N ALA A 66 25.81 30.97 -1.64
CA ALA A 66 25.31 31.88 -0.62
C ALA A 66 24.36 32.92 -1.22
N VAL A 67 24.71 33.48 -2.38
CA VAL A 67 23.86 34.45 -3.09
C VAL A 67 22.58 33.82 -3.60
N ILE A 68 22.63 32.56 -4.03
CA ILE A 68 21.40 31.80 -4.41
C ILE A 68 20.47 31.64 -3.21
N LEU A 69 21.01 31.34 -2.03
CA LEU A 69 20.20 31.22 -0.81
C LEU A 69 19.60 32.57 -0.39
N GLU A 70 20.38 33.65 -0.46
CA GLU A 70 19.89 35.03 -0.21
C GLU A 70 18.72 35.39 -1.17
N TYR A 71 18.85 35.05 -2.44
CA TYR A 71 17.79 35.22 -3.46
C TYR A 71 16.52 34.42 -3.10
N ILE A 72 16.68 33.16 -2.73
CA ILE A 72 15.55 32.29 -2.37
C ILE A 72 14.79 32.86 -1.16
N GLU A 73 15.49 33.31 -0.12
CA GLU A 73 14.85 33.92 1.06
C GLU A 73 14.10 35.20 0.70
N GLN A 74 14.58 36.02 -0.18
CA GLN A 74 13.86 37.23 -0.62
C GLN A 74 12.62 36.87 -1.47
N THR A 75 12.70 35.84 -2.32
CA THR A 75 11.52 35.39 -3.09
C THR A 75 10.40 34.87 -2.17
N ARG A 76 10.75 34.21 -1.06
CA ARG A 76 9.81 33.72 -0.05
C ARG A 76 8.94 34.83 0.53
N LEU A 77 9.51 36.03 0.72
CA LEU A 77 8.84 37.16 1.38
C LEU A 77 7.75 37.83 0.54
N PHE A 78 7.72 37.61 -0.79
CA PHE A 78 6.75 38.32 -1.63
C PHE A 78 6.05 37.48 -2.70
N ASP A 79 6.60 36.35 -3.15
CA ASP A 79 6.03 35.55 -4.24
C ASP A 79 6.26 34.05 -4.01
N GLU A 80 5.23 33.38 -3.51
CA GLU A 80 5.25 31.95 -3.22
C GLU A 80 5.60 31.10 -4.46
N GLY A 81 5.08 31.45 -5.65
CA GLY A 81 5.35 30.72 -6.87
C GLY A 81 6.80 30.83 -7.32
N ARG A 82 7.38 32.04 -7.22
CA ARG A 82 8.82 32.25 -7.49
C ARG A 82 9.70 31.54 -6.48
N TRP A 83 9.32 31.55 -5.21
CA TRP A 83 10.05 30.84 -4.17
C TRP A 83 10.09 29.33 -4.43
N VAL A 84 8.95 28.71 -4.72
CA VAL A 84 8.88 27.27 -5.05
C VAL A 84 9.71 26.95 -6.30
N LYS A 85 9.68 27.83 -7.31
CA LYS A 85 10.52 27.67 -8.49
C LYS A 85 12.01 27.78 -8.14
N ALA A 86 12.40 28.77 -7.36
CA ALA A 86 13.78 28.96 -6.95
C ALA A 86 14.33 27.79 -6.10
N LEU A 87 13.50 27.20 -5.26
CA LEU A 87 13.83 25.96 -4.52
C LEU A 87 14.07 24.77 -5.46
N ARG A 88 13.25 24.61 -6.49
CA ARG A 88 13.44 23.54 -7.49
C ARG A 88 14.71 23.75 -8.31
N ASP A 89 14.97 24.99 -8.74
CA ASP A 89 16.20 25.36 -9.45
C ASP A 89 17.45 25.11 -8.57
N PHE A 90 17.33 25.32 -7.24
CA PHE A 90 18.38 25.01 -6.26
C PHE A 90 18.60 23.49 -6.14
N ILE A 91 17.54 22.71 -6.00
CA ILE A 91 17.58 21.24 -5.92
C ILE A 91 18.20 20.63 -7.18
N GLU A 92 17.84 21.13 -8.37
CA GLU A 92 18.42 20.67 -9.64
C GLU A 92 19.92 20.92 -9.67
N ARG A 93 20.38 22.04 -9.10
CA ARG A 93 21.79 22.44 -9.09
C ARG A 93 22.61 21.74 -8.00
N TYR A 94 22.02 21.51 -6.83
CA TYR A 94 22.63 20.90 -5.66
C TYR A 94 21.78 19.71 -5.18
N PRO A 95 21.74 18.62 -5.96
CA PRO A 95 20.80 17.53 -5.71
C PRO A 95 21.11 16.72 -4.44
N ASP A 96 22.35 16.77 -3.94
CA ASP A 96 22.80 16.13 -2.71
C ASP A 96 22.65 17.01 -1.46
N ASP A 97 22.16 18.25 -1.61
CA ASP A 97 21.93 19.17 -0.50
C ASP A 97 20.51 19.04 0.03
N ALA A 98 20.37 18.57 1.27
CA ALA A 98 19.07 18.34 1.92
C ALA A 98 18.25 19.64 2.11
N TRP A 99 18.91 20.81 2.25
CA TRP A 99 18.24 22.07 2.60
C TRP A 99 17.11 22.43 1.62
N GLY A 100 17.34 22.30 0.31
CA GLY A 100 16.31 22.63 -0.69
C GLY A 100 15.07 21.74 -0.57
N TYR A 101 15.28 20.44 -0.35
CA TYR A 101 14.21 19.47 -0.14
C TYR A 101 13.46 19.71 1.18
N GLU A 102 14.17 20.08 2.26
CA GLU A 102 13.57 20.42 3.54
C GLU A 102 12.64 21.64 3.42
N GLN A 103 13.07 22.70 2.75
CA GLN A 103 12.22 23.87 2.53
C GLN A 103 10.99 23.53 1.68
N LEU A 104 11.18 22.78 0.59
CA LEU A 104 10.09 22.40 -0.31
C LEU A 104 9.14 21.39 0.35
N GLY A 105 9.66 20.42 1.10
CA GLY A 105 8.88 19.44 1.87
C GLY A 105 8.06 20.11 2.97
N GLY A 106 8.67 21.03 3.72
CA GLY A 106 7.99 21.83 4.76
C GLY A 106 6.85 22.67 4.19
N TYR A 107 7.08 23.32 3.05
CA TYR A 107 6.05 24.06 2.34
C TYR A 107 4.86 23.18 1.96
N TYR A 108 5.11 22.01 1.36
CA TYR A 108 4.01 21.11 1.00
C TYR A 108 3.32 20.51 2.23
N LEU A 109 4.04 20.27 3.32
CA LEU A 109 3.44 19.79 4.57
C LEU A 109 2.48 20.82 5.16
N GLU A 110 2.86 22.11 5.19
CA GLU A 110 2.02 23.21 5.63
C GLU A 110 0.74 23.37 4.79
N LYS A 111 0.86 23.13 3.48
CA LYS A 111 -0.27 23.18 2.51
C LYS A 111 -1.08 21.88 2.46
N GLU A 112 -0.83 20.93 3.34
CA GLU A 112 -1.46 19.60 3.36
C GLU A 112 -1.28 18.81 2.04
N GLY A 113 -0.28 19.17 1.27
CA GLY A 113 0.08 18.50 0.02
C GLY A 113 0.85 17.19 0.26
N TYR A 114 0.32 16.27 1.04
CA TYR A 114 1.01 15.09 1.57
C TYR A 114 1.64 14.19 0.49
N ALA A 115 1.00 14.02 -0.65
CA ALA A 115 1.59 13.28 -1.77
C ALA A 115 2.87 13.95 -2.29
N ARG A 116 2.88 15.30 -2.38
CA ARG A 116 4.07 16.05 -2.79
C ARG A 116 5.19 16.00 -1.76
N VAL A 117 4.85 15.90 -0.45
CA VAL A 117 5.85 15.66 0.60
C VAL A 117 6.55 14.32 0.36
N LEU A 118 5.79 13.26 0.06
CA LEU A 118 6.36 11.94 -0.25
C LEU A 118 7.24 11.98 -1.50
N ASP A 119 6.85 12.71 -2.55
CA ASP A 119 7.66 12.90 -3.75
C ASP A 119 8.98 13.58 -3.43
N VAL A 120 8.95 14.68 -2.68
CA VAL A 120 10.16 15.43 -2.25
C VAL A 120 11.10 14.54 -1.45
N VAL A 121 10.58 13.76 -0.48
CA VAL A 121 11.40 12.84 0.32
C VAL A 121 11.98 11.72 -0.54
N ARG A 122 11.21 11.17 -1.47
CA ARG A 122 11.66 10.15 -2.42
C ARG A 122 12.79 10.66 -3.31
N ASP A 123 12.64 11.86 -3.85
CA ASP A 123 13.65 12.49 -4.72
C ASP A 123 14.92 12.82 -3.95
N ALA A 124 14.80 13.33 -2.71
CA ALA A 124 15.94 13.57 -1.82
C ALA A 124 16.72 12.26 -1.54
N ARG A 125 16.02 11.17 -1.21
CA ARG A 125 16.65 9.87 -0.98
C ARG A 125 17.36 9.33 -2.22
N LYS A 126 16.77 9.47 -3.40
CA LYS A 126 17.41 9.09 -4.68
C LYS A 126 18.68 9.90 -4.96
N ALA A 127 18.70 11.16 -4.57
CA ALA A 127 19.84 12.05 -4.74
C ALA A 127 20.91 11.92 -3.64
N GLY A 128 20.65 11.14 -2.59
CA GLY A 128 21.55 10.99 -1.44
C GLY A 128 21.44 12.12 -0.41
N ALA A 129 20.47 13.01 -0.52
CA ALA A 129 20.20 14.13 0.38
C ALA A 129 19.35 13.70 1.59
N ALA A 130 19.90 12.83 2.46
CA ALA A 130 19.22 12.37 3.66
C ALA A 130 19.34 13.39 4.80
N SER A 131 18.26 13.56 5.60
CA SER A 131 18.27 14.32 6.85
C SER A 131 17.17 13.86 7.82
N GLU A 132 17.35 14.15 9.10
CA GLU A 132 16.35 13.87 10.14
C GLU A 132 15.03 14.61 9.89
N THR A 133 15.09 15.82 9.35
CA THR A 133 13.89 16.62 8.99
C THR A 133 13.07 15.93 7.92
N LEU A 134 13.71 15.43 6.85
CA LEU A 134 13.05 14.70 5.78
C LEU A 134 12.47 13.36 6.25
N ASP A 135 13.16 12.65 7.13
CA ASP A 135 12.63 11.43 7.75
C ASP A 135 11.44 11.74 8.69
N GLY A 136 11.47 12.89 9.37
CA GLY A 136 10.34 13.42 10.12
C GLY A 136 9.13 13.70 9.23
N PHE A 137 9.32 14.32 8.07
CA PHE A 137 8.25 14.56 7.08
C PHE A 137 7.66 13.24 6.57
N TYR A 138 8.52 12.28 6.19
CA TYR A 138 8.07 10.95 5.78
C TYR A 138 7.20 10.30 6.85
N THR A 139 7.67 10.30 8.10
CA THR A 139 6.96 9.69 9.22
C THR A 139 5.59 10.32 9.46
N ALA A 140 5.48 11.64 9.29
CA ALA A 140 4.23 12.37 9.47
C ALA A 140 3.18 12.06 8.39
N VAL A 141 3.59 11.63 7.19
CA VAL A 141 2.66 11.50 6.05
C VAL A 141 2.55 10.10 5.46
N LYS A 142 3.46 9.16 5.77
CA LYS A 142 3.53 7.82 5.14
C LYS A 142 2.25 6.99 5.24
N TYR A 143 1.42 7.24 6.24
CA TYR A 143 0.14 6.56 6.43
C TYR A 143 -1.08 7.39 6.02
N ARG A 144 -0.87 8.56 5.39
CA ARG A 144 -1.95 9.30 4.76
C ARG A 144 -2.48 8.52 3.56
N TYR A 145 -3.80 8.54 3.38
CA TYR A 145 -4.47 7.76 2.34
C TYR A 145 -5.53 8.59 1.62
N ARG A 146 -5.97 8.09 0.48
CA ARG A 146 -7.17 8.57 -0.22
C ARG A 146 -8.10 7.41 -0.54
N SER A 147 -9.39 7.70 -0.70
CA SER A 147 -10.34 6.74 -1.28
C SER A 147 -10.09 6.60 -2.77
N ILE A 148 -10.11 5.36 -3.28
CA ILE A 148 -9.96 5.05 -4.71
C ILE A 148 -11.25 4.47 -5.31
N ALA A 149 -12.07 3.80 -4.51
CA ALA A 149 -13.37 3.27 -4.91
C ALA A 149 -14.29 3.19 -3.69
N GLY A 150 -15.61 3.26 -3.88
CA GLY A 150 -16.54 3.21 -2.75
C GLY A 150 -18.01 3.11 -3.15
N GLY A 151 -18.89 3.20 -2.13
CA GLY A 151 -20.33 3.07 -2.32
C GLY A 151 -20.79 1.62 -2.42
N PHE A 152 -19.99 0.67 -1.93
CA PHE A 152 -20.32 -0.75 -1.94
C PHE A 152 -21.02 -1.17 -0.64
N THR A 153 -21.92 -2.16 -0.74
CA THR A 153 -22.56 -2.80 0.42
C THR A 153 -21.77 -4.03 0.90
N GLY A 154 -20.76 -4.46 0.17
CA GLY A 154 -19.81 -5.51 0.52
C GLY A 154 -18.49 -5.32 -0.23
N ALA A 155 -17.40 -5.69 0.41
CA ALA A 155 -16.05 -5.61 -0.15
C ALA A 155 -15.21 -6.79 0.36
N SER A 156 -14.24 -7.21 -0.42
CA SER A 156 -13.27 -8.24 -0.06
C SER A 156 -11.84 -7.71 -0.09
N ARG A 157 -10.90 -8.51 0.38
CA ARG A 157 -9.49 -8.36 0.04
C ARG A 157 -9.23 -8.67 -1.43
N PHE A 158 -8.07 -8.25 -1.94
CA PHE A 158 -7.66 -8.54 -3.31
C PHE A 158 -7.03 -9.94 -3.42
N ALA A 159 -7.40 -10.67 -4.47
CA ALA A 159 -6.72 -11.87 -4.90
C ALA A 159 -6.47 -11.82 -6.41
N GLY A 160 -5.22 -12.08 -6.82
CA GLY A 160 -4.84 -12.03 -8.24
C GLY A 160 -5.04 -10.67 -8.90
N GLY A 161 -4.97 -9.58 -8.12
CA GLY A 161 -5.16 -8.21 -8.62
C GLY A 161 -6.60 -7.73 -8.65
N TYR A 162 -7.56 -8.50 -8.14
CA TYR A 162 -8.98 -8.16 -8.16
C TYR A 162 -9.63 -8.31 -6.78
N ALA A 163 -10.61 -7.46 -6.49
CA ALA A 163 -11.45 -7.57 -5.30
C ALA A 163 -12.92 -7.70 -5.67
N LEU A 164 -13.64 -8.51 -4.89
CA LEU A 164 -15.09 -8.63 -5.02
C LEU A 164 -15.74 -7.43 -4.36
N VAL A 165 -16.70 -6.85 -5.07
CA VAL A 165 -17.55 -5.77 -4.57
C VAL A 165 -19.00 -6.14 -4.70
N ARG A 166 -19.85 -5.66 -3.77
CA ARG A 166 -21.30 -5.82 -3.82
C ARG A 166 -21.97 -4.47 -3.92
N LYS A 167 -22.91 -4.32 -4.86
CA LYS A 167 -23.67 -3.08 -5.06
C LYS A 167 -25.10 -3.44 -5.44
N GLY A 168 -26.08 -2.87 -4.77
CA GLY A 168 -27.49 -3.17 -5.10
C GLY A 168 -27.91 -4.64 -4.94
N GLY A 169 -27.18 -5.43 -4.12
CA GLY A 169 -27.48 -6.86 -3.92
C GLY A 169 -26.70 -7.80 -4.82
N VAL A 170 -26.08 -7.33 -5.88
CA VAL A 170 -25.30 -8.10 -6.86
C VAL A 170 -23.80 -7.85 -6.74
N TYR A 171 -23.01 -8.77 -7.26
CA TYR A 171 -21.55 -8.76 -7.13
C TYR A 171 -20.85 -8.48 -8.46
N GLY A 172 -19.71 -7.84 -8.38
CA GLY A 172 -18.77 -7.59 -9.46
C GLY A 172 -17.33 -7.63 -8.96
N LEU A 173 -16.40 -7.26 -9.82
CA LEU A 173 -14.97 -7.17 -9.53
C LEU A 173 -14.44 -5.78 -9.85
N ILE A 174 -13.55 -5.29 -8.99
CA ILE A 174 -12.71 -4.12 -9.27
C ILE A 174 -11.24 -4.56 -9.36
N ASP A 175 -10.47 -3.80 -10.09
CA ASP A 175 -9.02 -3.95 -10.14
C ASP A 175 -8.31 -3.17 -9.02
N ILE A 176 -6.97 -3.24 -9.01
CA ILE A 176 -6.15 -2.58 -7.97
C ILE A 176 -6.23 -1.05 -8.03
N GLU A 177 -6.61 -0.45 -9.14
CA GLU A 177 -6.81 1.01 -9.27
C GLU A 177 -8.18 1.45 -8.75
N GLY A 178 -9.09 0.50 -8.51
CA GLY A 178 -10.47 0.73 -8.08
C GLY A 178 -11.45 0.83 -9.24
N ASP A 179 -11.00 0.55 -10.45
CA ASP A 179 -11.85 0.55 -11.65
C ASP A 179 -12.65 -0.75 -11.75
N GLU A 180 -13.90 -0.66 -12.27
CA GLU A 180 -14.75 -1.83 -12.46
C GLU A 180 -14.17 -2.74 -13.56
N PHE A 181 -13.67 -3.91 -13.17
CA PHE A 181 -13.22 -4.97 -14.09
C PHE A 181 -14.40 -5.81 -14.59
N ILE A 182 -15.33 -6.15 -13.71
CA ILE A 182 -16.63 -6.75 -14.03
C ILE A 182 -17.70 -5.95 -13.30
N GLU A 183 -18.62 -5.37 -14.04
CA GLU A 183 -19.72 -4.60 -13.48
C GLU A 183 -20.57 -5.46 -12.54
N PRO A 184 -21.00 -4.95 -11.36
CA PRO A 184 -21.87 -5.66 -10.45
C PRO A 184 -23.21 -6.04 -11.07
N LYS A 185 -23.41 -7.35 -11.36
CA LYS A 185 -24.63 -7.91 -11.95
C LYS A 185 -24.88 -9.38 -11.61
N TYR A 186 -23.91 -10.07 -11.04
CA TYR A 186 -24.01 -11.49 -10.70
C TYR A 186 -24.57 -11.68 -9.30
N ASP A 187 -25.38 -12.72 -9.09
CA ASP A 187 -25.87 -13.15 -7.78
C ASP A 187 -24.71 -13.62 -6.88
N ALA A 188 -23.68 -14.22 -7.48
CA ALA A 188 -22.40 -14.56 -6.86
C ALA A 188 -21.28 -14.52 -7.90
N ILE A 189 -20.07 -14.20 -7.47
CA ILE A 189 -18.86 -14.18 -8.30
C ILE A 189 -17.66 -14.63 -7.46
N SER A 190 -16.71 -15.33 -8.06
CA SER A 190 -15.42 -15.66 -7.45
C SER A 190 -14.33 -14.72 -7.92
N TRP A 191 -13.19 -14.73 -7.23
CA TRP A 191 -11.95 -14.19 -7.80
C TRP A 191 -11.55 -14.95 -9.06
N PRO A 192 -10.84 -14.30 -10.01
CA PRO A 192 -10.23 -14.99 -11.13
C PRO A 192 -9.23 -16.05 -10.66
N SER A 193 -9.32 -17.23 -11.19
CA SER A 193 -8.36 -18.33 -10.96
C SER A 193 -8.11 -19.08 -12.25
N ASN A 194 -6.84 -19.22 -12.65
CA ASN A 194 -6.45 -19.88 -13.90
C ASN A 194 -7.16 -19.32 -15.15
N GLY A 195 -7.46 -18.02 -15.16
CA GLY A 195 -8.11 -17.34 -16.29
C GLY A 195 -9.63 -17.53 -16.37
N ILE A 196 -10.23 -18.14 -15.35
CA ILE A 196 -11.69 -18.35 -15.26
C ILE A 196 -12.25 -17.79 -13.95
N ILE A 197 -13.53 -17.45 -13.96
CA ILE A 197 -14.28 -16.86 -12.85
C ILE A 197 -15.58 -17.65 -12.71
N ALA A 198 -15.84 -18.16 -11.51
CA ALA A 198 -17.14 -18.76 -11.22
C ALA A 198 -18.18 -17.66 -10.99
N VAL A 199 -19.33 -17.79 -11.62
CA VAL A 199 -20.45 -16.86 -11.45
C VAL A 199 -21.74 -17.62 -11.26
N THR A 200 -22.67 -17.02 -10.52
CA THR A 200 -24.08 -17.42 -10.50
C THR A 200 -24.91 -16.26 -10.99
N MET A 201 -25.82 -16.50 -11.92
CA MET A 201 -26.74 -15.52 -12.48
C MET A 201 -28.10 -16.15 -12.74
N ASN A 202 -29.15 -15.58 -12.16
CA ASN A 202 -30.54 -16.10 -12.30
C ASN A 202 -30.67 -17.58 -11.88
N GLY A 203 -29.92 -17.98 -10.85
CA GLY A 203 -29.93 -19.37 -10.34
C GLY A 203 -29.11 -20.36 -11.17
N GLU A 204 -28.43 -19.94 -12.22
CA GLU A 204 -27.51 -20.77 -13.00
C GLU A 204 -26.04 -20.45 -12.63
N SER A 205 -25.27 -21.48 -12.26
CA SER A 205 -23.85 -21.37 -11.93
C SER A 205 -22.97 -21.90 -13.05
N TYR A 206 -21.97 -21.13 -13.46
CA TYR A 206 -21.05 -21.49 -14.56
C TYR A 206 -19.74 -20.70 -14.47
N TYR A 207 -18.75 -21.10 -15.26
CA TYR A 207 -17.50 -20.36 -15.41
C TYR A 207 -17.54 -19.44 -16.64
N ILE A 208 -16.98 -18.26 -16.47
CA ILE A 208 -16.71 -17.27 -17.53
C ILE A 208 -15.22 -16.97 -17.63
N ASN A 209 -14.79 -16.40 -18.75
CA ASN A 209 -13.47 -15.77 -18.88
C ASN A 209 -13.54 -14.26 -18.54
N ALA A 210 -12.40 -13.57 -18.66
CA ALA A 210 -12.29 -12.13 -18.42
C ALA A 210 -13.14 -11.26 -19.37
N LEU A 211 -13.58 -11.80 -20.51
CA LEU A 211 -14.50 -11.15 -21.46
C LEU A 211 -15.96 -11.55 -21.23
N GLU A 212 -16.23 -12.21 -20.11
CA GLU A 212 -17.55 -12.70 -19.69
C GLU A 212 -18.20 -13.73 -20.61
N TYR A 213 -17.41 -14.40 -21.47
CA TYR A 213 -17.93 -15.52 -22.25
C TYR A 213 -18.05 -16.77 -21.34
N LYS A 214 -19.23 -17.41 -21.39
CA LYS A 214 -19.46 -18.69 -20.70
C LYS A 214 -18.56 -19.77 -21.30
N ILE A 215 -17.75 -20.38 -20.44
CA ILE A 215 -16.77 -21.41 -20.83
C ILE A 215 -17.30 -22.81 -20.54
N LYS A 216 -17.77 -23.04 -19.30
CA LYS A 216 -18.16 -24.36 -18.83
C LYS A 216 -19.12 -24.24 -17.63
N ALA A 217 -20.00 -25.20 -17.52
CA ALA A 217 -20.87 -25.35 -16.35
C ALA A 217 -20.61 -26.71 -15.66
N PRO A 218 -20.97 -26.85 -14.37
CA PRO A 218 -21.02 -28.14 -13.70
C PRO A 218 -21.92 -29.15 -14.43
N SER A 219 -21.71 -30.45 -14.23
CA SER A 219 -22.50 -31.53 -14.87
C SER A 219 -23.98 -31.51 -14.53
N ARG A 220 -24.37 -30.85 -13.45
CA ARG A 220 -25.75 -30.61 -13.01
C ARG A 220 -25.84 -29.26 -12.28
N PRO A 221 -27.07 -28.72 -12.12
CA PRO A 221 -27.25 -27.47 -11.38
C PRO A 221 -26.69 -27.55 -9.95
N VAL A 222 -26.11 -26.45 -9.46
CA VAL A 222 -25.60 -26.27 -8.11
C VAL A 222 -26.07 -24.91 -7.58
N ASP A 223 -26.31 -24.81 -6.26
CA ASP A 223 -26.74 -23.57 -5.62
C ASP A 223 -25.57 -22.57 -5.54
N ALA A 224 -24.35 -23.07 -5.30
CA ALA A 224 -23.14 -22.27 -5.35
C ALA A 224 -22.00 -23.02 -6.03
N LEU A 225 -21.19 -22.25 -6.79
CA LEU A 225 -19.98 -22.69 -7.47
C LEU A 225 -18.80 -21.85 -7.00
N GLY A 226 -17.82 -22.49 -6.38
CA GLY A 226 -16.59 -21.84 -5.92
C GLY A 226 -15.57 -21.64 -7.02
N LEU A 227 -14.51 -20.91 -6.69
CA LEU A 227 -13.37 -20.73 -7.60
C LEU A 227 -12.69 -22.09 -7.88
N TRP A 228 -12.06 -22.18 -9.05
CA TRP A 228 -11.30 -23.35 -9.44
C TRP A 228 -9.96 -23.40 -8.73
N ALA A 229 -9.78 -24.31 -7.79
CA ALA A 229 -8.55 -24.46 -7.00
C ALA A 229 -8.23 -25.93 -6.74
N GLY A 230 -6.96 -26.32 -6.83
CA GLY A 230 -6.53 -27.70 -6.59
C GLY A 230 -7.18 -28.71 -7.55
N GLU A 231 -7.45 -28.28 -8.80
CA GLU A 231 -8.13 -29.09 -9.82
C GLU A 231 -9.58 -29.47 -9.48
N ARG A 232 -10.21 -28.73 -8.53
CA ARG A 232 -11.56 -28.96 -8.06
C ARG A 232 -12.28 -27.62 -7.88
N ALA A 233 -13.59 -27.66 -7.88
CA ALA A 233 -14.44 -26.56 -7.44
C ALA A 233 -15.25 -27.02 -6.23
N LEU A 234 -15.33 -26.16 -5.21
CA LEU A 234 -16.32 -26.31 -4.15
C LEU A 234 -17.71 -26.09 -4.75
N VAL A 235 -18.65 -26.95 -4.43
CA VAL A 235 -20.07 -26.84 -4.82
C VAL A 235 -20.98 -27.00 -3.64
N GLU A 236 -22.13 -26.34 -3.69
CA GLU A 236 -23.20 -26.44 -2.72
C GLU A 236 -24.50 -26.85 -3.42
N ILE A 237 -25.25 -27.77 -2.83
CA ILE A 237 -26.60 -28.17 -3.23
C ILE A 237 -27.39 -28.46 -1.95
N ASP A 238 -28.54 -27.81 -1.78
CA ASP A 238 -29.45 -28.00 -0.64
C ASP A 238 -28.74 -27.90 0.73
N GLY A 239 -27.80 -26.93 0.84
CA GLY A 239 -27.01 -26.69 2.05
C GLY A 239 -25.99 -27.78 2.39
N LYS A 240 -25.66 -28.65 1.43
CA LYS A 240 -24.57 -29.62 1.52
C LYS A 240 -23.45 -29.26 0.57
N PHE A 241 -22.23 -29.49 1.01
CA PHE A 241 -21.01 -29.13 0.31
C PHE A 241 -20.28 -30.37 -0.21
N GLY A 242 -19.57 -30.21 -1.29
CA GLY A 242 -18.70 -31.21 -1.88
C GLY A 242 -17.79 -30.58 -2.94
N TYR A 243 -17.05 -31.42 -3.64
CA TYR A 243 -16.09 -30.94 -4.64
C TYR A 243 -16.31 -31.65 -5.97
N THR A 244 -16.25 -30.91 -7.05
CA THR A 244 -16.24 -31.48 -8.40
C THR A 244 -14.92 -32.21 -8.65
N ASP A 245 -14.91 -33.05 -9.69
CA ASP A 245 -13.65 -33.46 -10.31
C ASP A 245 -13.12 -32.43 -11.31
N ARG A 246 -11.99 -32.76 -11.96
CA ARG A 246 -11.34 -31.93 -13.00
C ARG A 246 -12.26 -31.67 -14.22
N ALA A 247 -13.21 -32.53 -14.48
CA ALA A 247 -14.17 -32.41 -15.57
C ALA A 247 -15.42 -31.61 -15.19
N LEU A 248 -15.49 -31.07 -13.96
CA LEU A 248 -16.67 -30.42 -13.33
C LEU A 248 -17.85 -31.41 -13.15
N GLN A 249 -17.55 -32.70 -12.98
CA GLN A 249 -18.56 -33.66 -12.56
C GLN A 249 -18.88 -33.40 -11.10
N VAL A 250 -20.15 -33.16 -10.82
CA VAL A 250 -20.67 -32.98 -9.46
C VAL A 250 -21.03 -34.37 -8.93
N PRO A 251 -20.56 -34.78 -7.74
CA PRO A 251 -20.92 -36.05 -7.12
C PRO A 251 -22.42 -36.19 -6.94
N ASP A 252 -22.95 -37.42 -7.04
CA ASP A 252 -24.37 -37.68 -6.85
C ASP A 252 -24.88 -37.28 -5.46
N THR A 253 -24.02 -37.44 -4.45
CA THR A 253 -24.31 -37.07 -3.06
C THR A 253 -23.23 -36.14 -2.53
N LEU A 254 -23.62 -34.97 -1.99
CA LEU A 254 -22.76 -34.08 -1.22
C LEU A 254 -22.95 -34.40 0.26
N GLU A 255 -21.84 -34.61 0.97
CA GLU A 255 -21.93 -35.18 2.34
C GLU A 255 -21.47 -34.22 3.44
N TYR A 256 -20.79 -33.10 3.08
CA TYR A 256 -20.27 -32.18 4.07
C TYR A 256 -21.33 -31.16 4.50
N GLU A 257 -21.29 -30.80 5.79
CA GLU A 257 -22.16 -29.77 6.38
C GLU A 257 -21.63 -28.36 6.09
N ASP A 258 -20.33 -28.25 5.92
CA ASP A 258 -19.62 -27.04 5.51
C ASP A 258 -18.26 -27.41 4.93
N ALA A 259 -17.66 -26.53 4.12
CA ALA A 259 -16.37 -26.79 3.50
C ALA A 259 -15.66 -25.49 3.14
N THR A 260 -14.35 -25.57 2.88
CA THR A 260 -13.52 -24.45 2.39
C THR A 260 -13.02 -24.72 0.98
N THR A 261 -12.67 -23.68 0.26
CA THR A 261 -11.95 -23.80 -1.00
C THR A 261 -10.55 -24.37 -0.78
N PHE A 262 -10.06 -25.22 -1.71
CA PHE A 262 -8.69 -25.72 -1.67
C PHE A 262 -7.67 -24.60 -1.77
N SER A 263 -6.64 -24.66 -0.93
CA SER A 263 -5.46 -23.81 -0.99
C SER A 263 -4.25 -24.56 -0.47
N ALA A 264 -3.08 -24.39 -1.08
CA ALA A 264 -1.85 -25.11 -0.69
C ALA A 264 -2.02 -26.64 -0.61
N GLY A 265 -2.91 -27.22 -1.45
CA GLY A 265 -3.14 -28.66 -1.52
C GLY A 265 -4.11 -29.23 -0.48
N ILE A 266 -4.69 -28.40 0.39
CA ILE A 266 -5.62 -28.82 1.44
C ILE A 266 -6.92 -28.02 1.43
N ALA A 267 -7.96 -28.60 1.99
CA ALA A 267 -9.21 -27.94 2.36
C ALA A 267 -9.67 -28.44 3.73
N ALA A 268 -10.57 -27.71 4.37
CA ALA A 268 -11.26 -28.17 5.57
C ALA A 268 -12.71 -28.51 5.24
N VAL A 269 -13.21 -29.59 5.82
CA VAL A 269 -14.60 -30.07 5.66
C VAL A 269 -15.23 -30.43 6.99
N LYS A 270 -16.53 -30.17 7.12
CA LYS A 270 -17.31 -30.46 8.31
C LYS A 270 -18.23 -31.64 8.07
N LYS A 271 -18.22 -32.64 8.98
CA LYS A 271 -19.09 -33.79 8.95
C LYS A 271 -19.36 -34.27 10.38
N GLY A 272 -20.61 -34.55 10.70
CA GLY A 272 -21.00 -34.97 12.06
C GLY A 272 -20.73 -33.87 13.12
N GLY A 273 -20.84 -32.59 12.74
CA GLY A 273 -20.59 -31.45 13.61
C GLY A 273 -19.11 -31.15 13.86
N LYS A 274 -18.17 -31.91 13.29
CA LYS A 274 -16.72 -31.74 13.47
C LYS A 274 -16.02 -31.47 12.13
N TRP A 275 -14.92 -30.74 12.23
CA TRP A 275 -14.07 -30.42 11.09
C TRP A 275 -12.87 -31.37 11.01
N ALA A 276 -12.41 -31.59 9.79
CA ALA A 276 -11.15 -32.25 9.44
C ALA A 276 -10.48 -31.54 8.27
N LEU A 277 -9.17 -31.71 8.12
CA LEU A 277 -8.42 -31.34 6.92
C LEU A 277 -8.42 -32.51 5.94
N ILE A 278 -8.54 -32.21 4.65
CA ILE A 278 -8.50 -33.18 3.56
C ILE A 278 -7.50 -32.75 2.49
N ASP A 279 -6.94 -33.73 1.76
CA ASP A 279 -6.09 -33.54 0.58
C ASP A 279 -6.90 -33.35 -0.71
N THR A 280 -6.25 -33.06 -1.83
CA THR A 280 -6.89 -32.89 -3.15
C THR A 280 -7.48 -34.19 -3.71
N ALA A 281 -7.12 -35.35 -3.17
CA ALA A 281 -7.75 -36.63 -3.49
C ALA A 281 -9.02 -36.89 -2.63
N LEU A 282 -9.35 -35.95 -1.74
CA LEU A 282 -10.44 -36.00 -0.77
C LEU A 282 -10.22 -37.02 0.38
N ASN A 283 -8.95 -37.43 0.61
CA ASN A 283 -8.61 -38.25 1.75
C ASN A 283 -8.45 -37.38 3.00
N PRO A 284 -8.93 -37.82 4.17
CA PRO A 284 -8.68 -37.12 5.42
C PRO A 284 -7.17 -37.07 5.75
N ILE A 285 -6.67 -35.86 6.01
CA ILE A 285 -5.33 -35.61 6.58
C ILE A 285 -5.41 -35.74 8.10
N THR A 286 -6.49 -35.24 8.69
CA THR A 286 -6.76 -35.33 10.14
C THR A 286 -8.08 -36.07 10.38
N GLU A 287 -8.27 -36.55 11.61
CA GLU A 287 -9.58 -37.03 12.04
C GLU A 287 -10.59 -35.88 12.17
N PHE A 288 -11.89 -36.17 12.16
CA PHE A 288 -12.98 -35.22 12.39
C PHE A 288 -13.10 -34.91 13.90
N ILE A 289 -12.23 -34.07 14.41
CA ILE A 289 -12.11 -33.77 15.85
C ILE A 289 -12.21 -32.28 16.20
N TYR A 290 -12.03 -31.38 15.23
CA TYR A 290 -12.03 -29.95 15.51
C TYR A 290 -13.48 -29.42 15.61
N ASP A 291 -13.68 -28.49 16.57
CA ASP A 291 -14.96 -27.84 16.80
C ASP A 291 -15.25 -26.78 15.74
N ASP A 292 -14.17 -26.13 15.25
CA ASP A 292 -14.24 -25.06 14.28
C ASP A 292 -12.90 -24.95 13.51
N ILE A 293 -12.94 -24.36 12.32
CA ILE A 293 -11.78 -23.96 11.51
C ILE A 293 -11.97 -22.51 11.08
N VAL A 294 -10.96 -21.68 11.29
CA VAL A 294 -11.02 -20.28 10.84
C VAL A 294 -10.90 -20.24 9.33
N LYS A 295 -11.93 -19.73 8.67
CA LYS A 295 -11.89 -19.42 7.25
C LYS A 295 -11.18 -18.09 7.03
N THR A 296 -10.30 -18.04 6.06
CA THR A 296 -9.67 -16.79 5.60
C THR A 296 -10.68 -15.93 4.83
N ASP A 297 -10.33 -14.67 4.57
CA ASP A 297 -11.12 -13.77 3.72
C ASP A 297 -11.36 -14.34 2.29
N PHE A 298 -10.56 -15.33 1.88
CA PHE A 298 -10.66 -16.02 0.58
C PHE A 298 -11.45 -17.33 0.62
N GLY A 299 -12.09 -17.65 1.76
CA GLY A 299 -12.84 -18.89 1.92
C GLY A 299 -11.98 -20.15 1.99
N THR A 300 -10.68 -20.03 2.27
CA THR A 300 -9.74 -21.13 2.49
C THR A 300 -9.53 -21.40 3.97
N CYS A 301 -9.01 -22.57 4.36
CA CYS A 301 -8.67 -22.87 5.75
C CYS A 301 -7.23 -22.53 6.14
N ILE A 302 -6.38 -22.20 5.18
CA ILE A 302 -4.95 -22.00 5.38
C ILE A 302 -4.53 -20.62 4.91
N ALA A 303 -3.73 -19.91 5.71
CA ALA A 303 -3.10 -18.67 5.36
C ALA A 303 -1.60 -18.76 5.66
N TYR A 304 -0.75 -18.57 4.65
CA TYR A 304 0.71 -18.60 4.77
C TYR A 304 1.25 -19.79 5.56
N GLY A 305 0.71 -20.99 5.28
CA GLY A 305 1.16 -22.25 5.90
C GLY A 305 0.51 -22.59 7.24
N VAL A 306 -0.39 -21.76 7.76
CA VAL A 306 -1.05 -21.96 9.07
C VAL A 306 -2.54 -22.13 8.91
N VAL A 307 -3.07 -23.16 9.58
CA VAL A 307 -4.49 -23.39 9.82
C VAL A 307 -4.78 -23.10 11.30
N PHE A 308 -5.78 -22.29 11.59
CA PHE A 308 -6.30 -22.16 12.94
C PHE A 308 -7.50 -23.08 13.13
N ALA A 309 -7.33 -24.09 13.99
CA ALA A 309 -8.36 -25.08 14.32
C ALA A 309 -8.78 -24.97 15.78
N LYS A 310 -10.07 -25.05 16.09
CA LYS A 310 -10.59 -25.01 17.45
C LYS A 310 -10.72 -26.42 17.99
N GLN A 311 -10.14 -26.67 19.17
CA GLN A 311 -10.24 -27.96 19.85
C GLN A 311 -10.35 -27.70 21.36
N GLY A 312 -11.35 -28.30 21.99
CA GLY A 312 -11.59 -28.13 23.42
C GLY A 312 -11.84 -26.65 23.82
N GLY A 313 -12.54 -25.91 22.95
CA GLY A 313 -12.91 -24.51 23.21
C GLY A 313 -11.82 -23.47 22.90
N LYS A 314 -10.61 -23.87 22.52
CA LYS A 314 -9.48 -22.98 22.18
C LYS A 314 -8.99 -23.23 20.76
N TYR A 315 -8.46 -22.18 20.14
CA TYR A 315 -7.80 -22.29 18.85
C TYR A 315 -6.33 -22.68 19.02
N ILE A 316 -5.89 -23.58 18.16
CA ILE A 316 -4.51 -24.05 18.02
C ILE A 316 -4.05 -23.82 16.59
N MET A 317 -2.74 -23.76 16.37
CA MET A 317 -2.14 -23.67 15.05
C MET A 317 -1.76 -25.04 14.53
N LEU A 318 -2.07 -25.32 13.26
CA LEU A 318 -1.68 -26.52 12.54
C LEU A 318 -0.95 -26.14 11.25
N ASP A 319 -0.05 -27.00 10.78
CA ASP A 319 0.50 -26.96 9.44
C ASP A 319 -0.44 -27.65 8.42
N ALA A 320 -0.06 -27.62 7.14
CA ALA A 320 -0.84 -28.27 6.07
C ALA A 320 -0.92 -29.81 6.19
N ALA A 321 -0.05 -30.43 6.96
CA ALA A 321 -0.09 -31.87 7.27
C ALA A 321 -0.90 -32.20 8.52
N GLY A 322 -1.50 -31.20 9.16
CA GLY A 322 -2.29 -31.35 10.38
C GLY A 322 -1.45 -31.44 11.65
N ASN A 323 -0.14 -31.23 11.58
CA ASN A 323 0.73 -31.22 12.76
C ASN A 323 0.58 -29.90 13.52
N ARG A 324 0.60 -29.97 14.85
CA ARG A 324 0.52 -28.78 15.70
C ARG A 324 1.76 -27.92 15.58
N ILE A 325 1.59 -26.61 15.38
CA ILE A 325 2.64 -25.60 15.40
C ILE A 325 2.67 -24.96 16.79
N GLY A 326 3.80 -25.07 17.47
CA GLY A 326 3.99 -24.49 18.81
C GLY A 326 3.05 -25.07 19.86
N ASN A 327 2.97 -24.40 21.02
CA ASN A 327 2.15 -24.83 22.16
C ASN A 327 1.01 -23.84 22.48
N GLY A 328 0.84 -22.80 21.66
CA GLY A 328 -0.15 -21.75 21.88
C GLY A 328 -1.59 -22.30 21.89
N SER A 329 -2.45 -21.67 22.69
CA SER A 329 -3.86 -22.04 22.85
C SER A 329 -4.66 -20.77 23.10
N TYR A 330 -5.44 -20.33 22.10
CA TYR A 330 -5.96 -18.99 22.01
C TYR A 330 -7.49 -18.96 22.16
N ASP A 331 -8.02 -17.85 22.73
CA ASP A 331 -9.44 -17.59 22.86
C ASP A 331 -10.06 -17.19 21.51
N SER A 332 -9.30 -16.37 20.76
CA SER A 332 -9.64 -15.88 19.43
C SER A 332 -8.38 -15.69 18.63
N VAL A 333 -8.49 -15.77 17.31
CA VAL A 333 -7.38 -15.65 16.37
C VAL A 333 -7.80 -14.89 15.12
N SER A 334 -6.84 -14.28 14.44
CA SER A 334 -7.00 -13.72 13.10
C SER A 334 -6.06 -14.44 12.13
N PRO A 335 -6.49 -14.73 10.88
CA PRO A 335 -5.60 -15.27 9.86
C PRO A 335 -4.40 -14.36 9.62
N PHE A 336 -3.26 -14.93 9.26
CA PHE A 336 -2.11 -14.17 8.79
C PHE A 336 -2.45 -13.41 7.51
N ALA A 337 -1.97 -12.18 7.38
CA ALA A 337 -2.20 -11.33 6.21
C ALA A 337 -0.97 -11.22 5.30
N SER A 338 0.19 -11.64 5.76
CA SER A 338 1.46 -11.68 5.02
C SER A 338 2.35 -12.86 5.48
N ALA A 339 3.38 -13.16 4.71
CA ALA A 339 4.26 -14.30 4.95
C ALA A 339 5.27 -14.10 6.09
N ASP A 340 5.59 -12.87 6.43
CA ASP A 340 6.73 -12.51 7.28
C ASP A 340 6.36 -11.67 8.51
N GLN A 341 5.09 -11.31 8.65
CA GLN A 341 4.63 -10.44 9.72
C GLN A 341 3.69 -11.17 10.70
N PRO A 342 3.56 -10.68 11.93
CA PRO A 342 2.73 -11.33 12.93
C PRO A 342 1.24 -11.18 12.67
N THR A 343 0.44 -11.98 13.36
CA THR A 343 -1.01 -11.79 13.45
C THR A 343 -1.44 -11.63 14.90
N GLY A 344 -2.63 -11.05 15.09
CA GLY A 344 -3.24 -10.88 16.40
C GLY A 344 -3.99 -12.11 16.86
N VAL A 345 -3.84 -12.45 18.13
CA VAL A 345 -4.61 -13.47 18.85
C VAL A 345 -5.06 -12.91 20.19
N ILE A 346 -6.08 -13.53 20.78
CA ILE A 346 -6.47 -13.28 22.17
C ILE A 346 -6.06 -14.50 23.01
N GLU A 347 -5.27 -14.29 24.04
CA GLU A 347 -4.85 -15.32 24.98
C GLU A 347 -5.11 -14.84 26.42
N GLY A 348 -5.95 -15.59 27.17
CA GLY A 348 -6.34 -15.16 28.51
C GLY A 348 -7.07 -13.82 28.55
N GLY A 349 -7.84 -13.50 27.51
CA GLY A 349 -8.61 -12.25 27.36
C GLY A 349 -7.76 -11.03 26.96
N LYS A 350 -6.48 -11.20 26.63
CA LYS A 350 -5.57 -10.11 26.25
C LYS A 350 -5.11 -10.27 24.80
N PRO A 351 -5.00 -9.17 24.04
CA PRO A 351 -4.42 -9.21 22.71
C PRO A 351 -2.91 -9.50 22.78
N LYS A 352 -2.46 -10.30 21.82
CA LYS A 352 -1.08 -10.75 21.67
C LYS A 352 -0.76 -10.89 20.20
N LEU A 353 0.49 -10.70 19.82
CA LEU A 353 0.97 -10.89 18.46
C LEU A 353 1.83 -12.16 18.39
N ILE A 354 1.61 -12.96 17.36
CA ILE A 354 2.34 -14.21 17.12
C ILE A 354 2.81 -14.33 15.68
N PHE A 355 3.91 -15.07 15.48
CA PHE A 355 4.40 -15.47 14.15
C PHE A 355 3.84 -16.84 13.73
N HIS A 356 4.06 -17.22 12.47
CA HIS A 356 3.60 -18.50 11.88
C HIS A 356 4.20 -19.73 12.57
N ASP A 357 5.33 -19.61 13.22
CA ASP A 357 5.97 -20.69 13.99
C ASP A 357 5.46 -20.79 15.44
N GLY A 358 4.48 -19.96 15.79
CA GLY A 358 3.88 -19.91 17.12
C GLY A 358 4.67 -19.11 18.15
N ARG A 359 5.81 -18.53 17.79
CA ARG A 359 6.54 -17.62 18.68
C ARG A 359 5.75 -16.33 18.88
N THR A 360 5.77 -15.81 20.11
CA THR A 360 5.25 -14.48 20.41
C THR A 360 6.14 -13.41 19.75
N TYR A 361 5.51 -12.37 19.21
CA TYR A 361 6.21 -11.16 18.84
C TYR A 361 6.64 -10.41 20.11
N GLU A 362 7.93 -10.35 20.38
CA GLU A 362 8.51 -9.70 21.55
C GLU A 362 9.15 -8.37 21.13
N ASN A 363 8.68 -7.29 21.72
CA ASN A 363 9.24 -5.94 21.58
C ASN A 363 8.96 -5.19 22.89
N GLU A 364 9.99 -4.68 23.57
CA GLU A 364 9.85 -3.95 24.83
C GLU A 364 9.01 -2.68 24.72
N ALA A 365 8.94 -2.08 23.51
CA ALA A 365 8.15 -0.88 23.24
C ALA A 365 6.72 -1.19 22.78
N LEU A 366 6.33 -2.49 22.65
CA LEU A 366 4.97 -2.85 22.22
C LEU A 366 3.97 -2.53 23.34
N ASP A 367 3.03 -1.63 23.03
CA ASP A 367 1.91 -1.30 23.89
C ASP A 367 0.55 -1.56 23.20
N LEU A 368 -0.14 -2.61 23.63
CA LEU A 368 -1.48 -2.97 23.16
C LEU A 368 -2.58 -2.55 24.15
N SER A 369 -2.30 -1.67 25.13
CA SER A 369 -3.26 -1.26 26.15
C SER A 369 -4.52 -0.57 25.62
N ARG A 370 -4.42 0.09 24.45
CA ARG A 370 -5.53 0.74 23.75
C ARG A 370 -6.28 -0.20 22.79
N VAL A 371 -5.87 -1.45 22.70
CA VAL A 371 -6.32 -2.38 21.65
C VAL A 371 -7.02 -3.58 22.28
N THR A 372 -8.15 -3.98 21.74
CA THR A 372 -8.89 -5.17 22.18
C THR A 372 -8.82 -6.33 21.17
N GLN A 373 -8.60 -6.02 19.88
CA GLN A 373 -8.41 -7.02 18.82
C GLN A 373 -7.41 -6.49 17.79
N VAL A 374 -6.60 -7.39 17.22
CA VAL A 374 -5.68 -7.10 16.10
C VAL A 374 -5.86 -8.16 15.03
N LYS A 375 -5.91 -7.76 13.77
CA LYS A 375 -5.86 -8.68 12.62
C LYS A 375 -4.40 -8.93 12.18
N GLY A 376 -4.20 -9.66 11.09
CA GLY A 376 -2.87 -9.90 10.55
C GLY A 376 -2.19 -8.63 10.05
N PHE A 377 -0.90 -8.51 10.29
CA PHE A 377 -0.05 -7.43 9.78
C PHE A 377 0.27 -7.65 8.30
N SER A 378 0.31 -6.55 7.57
CA SER A 378 0.84 -6.45 6.21
C SER A 378 1.43 -5.06 6.02
N ILE A 379 2.52 -4.92 5.25
CA ILE A 379 3.22 -3.66 5.01
C ILE A 379 3.56 -2.85 6.28
N GLY A 380 3.80 -3.55 7.41
CA GLY A 380 4.19 -2.94 8.69
C GLY A 380 3.04 -2.42 9.55
N ILE A 381 1.78 -2.59 9.13
CA ILE A 381 0.59 -2.18 9.88
C ILE A 381 -0.49 -3.25 9.89
N ALA A 382 -1.37 -3.21 10.88
CA ALA A 382 -2.48 -4.13 11.03
C ALA A 382 -3.76 -3.42 11.44
N PRO A 383 -4.95 -3.90 10.99
CA PRO A 383 -6.21 -3.45 11.56
C PRO A 383 -6.28 -3.76 13.06
N ALA A 384 -6.64 -2.78 13.86
CA ALA A 384 -6.79 -2.91 15.31
C ALA A 384 -8.08 -2.24 15.79
N PHE A 385 -8.76 -2.90 16.73
CA PHE A 385 -10.01 -2.46 17.32
C PHE A 385 -9.78 -1.93 18.74
N ASP A 386 -10.19 -0.69 19.01
CA ASP A 386 -10.03 -0.07 20.33
C ASP A 386 -11.16 -0.42 21.32
N GLY A 387 -12.15 -1.19 20.88
CA GLY A 387 -13.37 -1.51 21.61
C GLY A 387 -14.61 -0.75 21.07
N LEU A 388 -14.42 0.26 20.20
CA LEU A 388 -15.48 1.06 19.59
C LEU A 388 -15.35 1.09 18.06
N LYS A 389 -14.14 1.32 17.54
CA LYS A 389 -13.85 1.50 16.12
C LYS A 389 -12.54 0.81 15.74
N TRP A 390 -12.43 0.52 14.45
CA TRP A 390 -11.21 0.03 13.84
C TRP A 390 -10.34 1.17 13.32
N GLY A 391 -9.06 1.04 13.51
CA GLY A 391 -8.00 1.82 12.89
C GLY A 391 -6.87 0.90 12.46
N TYR A 392 -5.67 1.45 12.29
CA TYR A 392 -4.48 0.63 11.98
C TYR A 392 -3.34 0.99 12.91
N ILE A 393 -2.69 -0.03 13.45
CA ILE A 393 -1.52 0.09 14.33
C ILE A 393 -0.23 -0.34 13.61
N ASN A 394 0.91 0.20 14.05
CA ASN A 394 2.24 -0.28 13.71
C ASN A 394 2.69 -1.41 14.65
N HIS A 395 3.92 -1.90 14.47
CA HIS A 395 4.52 -2.95 15.30
C HIS A 395 4.83 -2.54 16.77
N LEU A 396 4.64 -1.27 17.11
CA LEU A 396 4.74 -0.77 18.49
C LEU A 396 3.37 -0.70 19.19
N GLY A 397 2.28 -1.00 18.47
CA GLY A 397 0.92 -0.87 18.97
C GLY A 397 0.35 0.55 18.86
N GLU A 398 1.08 1.47 18.26
CA GLU A 398 0.64 2.86 18.05
C GLU A 398 -0.34 2.94 16.88
N PHE A 399 -1.47 3.63 17.06
CA PHE A 399 -2.38 3.93 15.95
C PHE A 399 -1.73 4.92 15.00
N VAL A 400 -1.51 4.47 13.76
CA VAL A 400 -0.98 5.27 12.64
C VAL A 400 -2.11 5.75 11.71
N ILE A 401 -3.26 5.09 11.77
CA ILE A 401 -4.55 5.56 11.30
C ILE A 401 -5.50 5.40 12.49
N GLU A 402 -5.94 6.52 13.06
CA GLU A 402 -6.77 6.51 14.27
C GLU A 402 -8.09 5.75 14.07
N PRO A 403 -8.64 5.14 15.12
CA PRO A 403 -9.89 4.40 15.09
C PRO A 403 -11.05 5.28 14.61
N GLN A 404 -11.65 4.93 13.48
CA GLN A 404 -12.74 5.68 12.87
C GLN A 404 -13.70 4.80 12.05
N PHE A 405 -13.27 3.61 11.66
CA PHE A 405 -14.03 2.71 10.80
C PHE A 405 -14.85 1.70 11.61
N ASP A 406 -15.94 1.21 11.03
CA ASP A 406 -16.74 0.13 11.61
C ASP A 406 -16.17 -1.26 11.30
N GLU A 407 -15.32 -1.35 10.26
CA GLU A 407 -14.59 -2.55 9.88
C GLU A 407 -13.36 -2.16 9.07
N CYS A 408 -12.25 -2.91 9.23
CA CYS A 408 -11.04 -2.77 8.42
C CYS A 408 -10.54 -4.14 7.98
N LEU A 409 -10.14 -4.26 6.72
CA LEU A 409 -9.38 -5.41 6.23
C LEU A 409 -7.88 -5.06 6.20
N PRO A 410 -6.98 -6.05 6.29
CA PRO A 410 -5.54 -5.80 6.15
C PRO A 410 -5.20 -5.11 4.83
N PHE A 411 -4.19 -4.26 4.83
CA PHE A 411 -3.64 -3.70 3.60
C PHE A 411 -3.01 -4.79 2.74
N GLU A 412 -3.14 -4.67 1.43
CA GLU A 412 -2.37 -5.46 0.47
C GLU A 412 -0.97 -4.88 0.26
N SER A 413 -0.06 -5.66 -0.31
CA SER A 413 1.34 -5.25 -0.55
C SER A 413 1.49 -4.01 -1.44
N PHE A 414 0.47 -3.66 -2.20
CA PHE A 414 0.39 -2.46 -3.03
C PHE A 414 -0.36 -1.30 -2.36
N GLY A 415 -0.49 -1.33 -1.02
CA GLY A 415 -0.96 -0.21 -0.19
C GLY A 415 -2.46 0.06 -0.25
N VAL A 416 -3.30 -0.92 -0.61
CA VAL A 416 -4.77 -0.78 -0.66
C VAL A 416 -5.42 -1.65 0.42
N ALA A 417 -6.44 -1.12 1.08
CA ALA A 417 -7.29 -1.86 2.00
C ALA A 417 -8.76 -1.49 1.84
N ALA A 418 -9.66 -2.43 2.14
CA ALA A 418 -11.08 -2.14 2.26
C ALA A 418 -11.43 -1.76 3.69
N VAL A 419 -12.21 -0.68 3.84
CA VAL A 419 -12.72 -0.18 5.12
C VAL A 419 -14.20 0.12 5.03
N ARG A 420 -14.92 -0.02 6.14
CA ARG A 420 -16.36 0.24 6.21
C ARG A 420 -16.67 1.39 7.16
N THR A 421 -17.56 2.26 6.73
CA THR A 421 -18.16 3.31 7.57
C THR A 421 -19.68 3.25 7.40
N GLY A 422 -20.40 3.03 8.49
CA GLY A 422 -21.83 2.70 8.44
C GLY A 422 -22.08 1.42 7.66
N SER A 423 -22.93 1.50 6.64
CA SER A 423 -23.22 0.41 5.72
C SER A 423 -22.38 0.41 4.45
N SER A 424 -21.50 1.41 4.28
CA SER A 424 -20.74 1.62 3.04
C SER A 424 -19.30 1.16 3.18
N TRP A 425 -18.87 0.30 2.27
CA TRP A 425 -17.49 -0.08 2.07
C TRP A 425 -16.83 0.83 1.03
N GLN A 426 -15.56 1.10 1.27
CA GLN A 426 -14.67 1.81 0.35
C GLN A 426 -13.29 1.19 0.37
N TYR A 427 -12.53 1.40 -0.70
CA TYR A 427 -11.12 1.07 -0.77
C TYR A 427 -10.30 2.33 -0.59
N ILE A 428 -9.34 2.27 0.32
CA ILE A 428 -8.39 3.33 0.59
C ILE A 428 -7.00 2.89 0.14
N ARG A 429 -6.23 3.83 -0.43
CA ARG A 429 -4.83 3.61 -0.81
C ARG A 429 -3.94 4.59 -0.07
N LEU A 430 -2.87 4.07 0.53
CA LEU A 430 -1.83 4.91 1.12
C LEU A 430 -1.17 5.76 0.04
N LEU A 431 -0.93 7.04 0.33
CA LEU A 431 -0.34 7.97 -0.64
C LEU A 431 1.07 7.56 -1.08
N GLU A 432 1.80 6.85 -0.23
CA GLU A 432 3.13 6.29 -0.52
C GLU A 432 3.13 5.32 -1.73
N TYR A 433 2.00 4.65 -2.00
CA TYR A 433 1.82 3.68 -3.09
C TYR A 433 1.12 4.25 -4.32
N ILE A 434 1.00 5.57 -4.40
CA ILE A 434 0.50 6.27 -5.59
C ILE A 434 1.71 6.61 -6.45
N ALA A 435 1.70 6.14 -7.71
CA ALA A 435 2.76 6.40 -8.67
C ALA A 435 2.73 7.85 -9.18
#